data_72438d9ab9900093debb1e7bb8debb8d
#
_entry.id   72438d9ab9900093debb1e7bb8debb8d
#
_cell.length_a   1.000
_cell.length_b   1.000
_cell.length_c   1.000
_cell.angle_alpha   90.00
_cell.angle_beta   90.00
_cell.angle_gamma   90.00
#
_symmetry.space_group_name_H-M   'P 1'
#
loop_
_entity.id
_entity.type
_entity.pdbx_description
1 polymer ?
#
loop_
_entity_poly.entity_id
_entity_poly.type
_entity_poly.pdbx_seq_one_letter_code
_entity_poly.pdbx_strand_id
1 'polypeptide(L)'
;KHGLVPTELSTHLQGQLVAVHPAYDEMFDGFAPESVRGNPTARQAWAVEQMMLAAKASKNLGLEAHATFSGALLWPYLYPWPQRPAGLVDAGFAELAKRWKPILDAFDAVGVDVCYEIHPGEDLHDGATFERFLKAVDNHPRCNILFDPSHFVLQQLDYLAFIDRYHDRIKMFH
;
A
#
# COMPACT_ATOMS: atom_id res chain seq x y z
N LYS A 1 -20.64 -2.25 23.84
CA LYS A 1 -21.48 -3.11 24.71
C LYS A 1 -20.71 -4.32 25.29
N HIS A 2 -19.59 -4.69 24.68
CA HIS A 2 -18.79 -5.87 25.06
C HIS A 2 -17.39 -5.54 25.58
N GLY A 3 -17.08 -4.29 25.87
CA GLY A 3 -15.76 -3.85 26.34
C GLY A 3 -14.64 -4.02 25.31
N LEU A 4 -14.97 -4.19 24.03
CA LEU A 4 -14.00 -4.28 22.95
C LEU A 4 -13.57 -2.88 22.50
N VAL A 5 -12.28 -2.72 22.27
CA VAL A 5 -11.68 -1.50 21.73
C VAL A 5 -11.09 -1.87 20.36
N PRO A 6 -11.48 -1.21 19.25
CA PRO A 6 -10.83 -1.41 17.98
C PRO A 6 -9.38 -0.92 18.06
N THR A 7 -8.44 -1.74 17.64
CA THR A 7 -7.01 -1.42 17.63
C THR A 7 -6.51 -1.18 16.23
N GLU A 8 -7.27 -1.59 15.22
CA GLU A 8 -6.92 -1.48 13.82
C GLU A 8 -8.16 -1.27 12.95
N LEU A 9 -7.98 -0.54 11.88
CA LEU A 9 -8.84 -0.50 10.70
C LEU A 9 -7.96 -0.76 9.48
N SER A 10 -8.41 -1.62 8.57
CA SER A 10 -7.66 -1.94 7.37
C SER A 10 -8.49 -1.79 6.09
N THR A 11 -7.82 -1.41 5.01
CA THR A 11 -8.38 -1.29 3.67
C THR A 11 -7.46 -1.93 2.63
N HIS A 12 -7.02 -3.16 2.89
CA HIS A 12 -6.11 -3.87 1.99
C HIS A 12 -6.66 -3.96 0.57
N LEU A 13 -7.92 -4.37 0.40
CA LEU A 13 -8.53 -4.50 -0.92
C LEU A 13 -8.66 -3.16 -1.66
N GLN A 14 -9.01 -2.09 -0.96
CA GLN A 14 -9.11 -0.75 -1.55
C GLN A 14 -7.72 -0.20 -1.89
N GLY A 15 -6.72 -0.39 -1.02
CA GLY A 15 -5.33 -0.02 -1.28
C GLY A 15 -4.76 -0.73 -2.51
N GLN A 16 -5.04 -2.04 -2.65
CA GLN A 16 -4.70 -2.82 -3.84
C GLN A 16 -5.24 -2.16 -5.13
N LEU A 17 -6.45 -1.60 -5.09
CA LEU A 17 -7.10 -1.01 -6.26
C LEU A 17 -6.63 0.42 -6.57
N VAL A 18 -5.83 1.05 -5.72
CA VAL A 18 -5.20 2.36 -6.02
C VAL A 18 -4.25 2.23 -7.21
N ALA A 19 -3.56 1.09 -7.32
CA ALA A 19 -2.62 0.83 -8.40
C ALA A 19 -2.75 -0.62 -8.88
N VAL A 20 -3.35 -0.81 -10.05
CA VAL A 20 -3.49 -2.13 -10.70
C VAL A 20 -2.81 -2.08 -12.06
N HIS A 21 -1.98 -3.08 -12.36
CA HIS A 21 -1.41 -3.25 -13.69
C HIS A 21 -2.51 -3.68 -14.67
N PRO A 22 -2.60 -3.08 -15.88
CA PRO A 22 -3.71 -3.34 -16.83
C PRO A 22 -3.94 -4.81 -17.18
N ALA A 23 -2.89 -5.63 -17.17
CA ALA A 23 -3.01 -7.08 -17.44
C ALA A 23 -3.84 -7.84 -16.39
N TYR A 24 -4.10 -7.23 -15.23
CA TYR A 24 -4.84 -7.82 -14.12
C TYR A 24 -6.16 -7.12 -13.81
N ASP A 25 -6.58 -6.16 -14.63
CA ASP A 25 -7.76 -5.33 -14.36
C ASP A 25 -9.01 -6.16 -14.09
N GLU A 26 -9.30 -7.15 -14.94
CA GLU A 26 -10.47 -8.01 -14.80
C GLU A 26 -10.42 -8.85 -13.51
N MET A 27 -9.23 -9.34 -13.14
CA MET A 27 -9.04 -10.19 -11.96
C MET A 27 -9.32 -9.43 -10.65
N PHE A 28 -9.04 -8.12 -10.62
CA PHE A 28 -9.25 -7.29 -9.44
C PHE A 28 -10.64 -6.62 -9.36
N ASP A 29 -11.48 -6.79 -10.37
CA ASP A 29 -12.86 -6.27 -10.33
C ASP A 29 -13.68 -6.83 -9.16
N GLY A 30 -13.37 -8.07 -8.73
CA GLY A 30 -14.00 -8.68 -7.56
C GLY A 30 -13.81 -7.92 -6.24
N PHE A 31 -12.79 -7.07 -6.14
CA PHE A 31 -12.52 -6.25 -4.94
C PHE A 31 -13.32 -4.96 -4.90
N ALA A 32 -13.99 -4.61 -5.99
CA ALA A 32 -14.76 -3.39 -6.13
C ALA A 32 -16.29 -3.67 -6.18
N PRO A 33 -17.12 -2.68 -5.81
CA PRO A 33 -18.56 -2.80 -5.98
C PRO A 33 -18.93 -2.90 -7.46
N GLU A 34 -20.04 -3.55 -7.74
CA GLU A 34 -20.52 -3.82 -9.10
C GLU A 34 -20.60 -2.56 -9.98
N SER A 35 -20.90 -1.41 -9.37
CA SER A 35 -21.06 -0.12 -10.07
C SER A 35 -19.80 0.39 -10.77
N VAL A 36 -18.61 -0.12 -10.43
CA VAL A 36 -17.33 0.31 -11.02
C VAL A 36 -16.56 -0.84 -11.67
N ARG A 37 -17.09 -2.06 -11.69
CA ARG A 37 -16.47 -3.21 -12.35
C ARG A 37 -16.42 -3.00 -13.86
N GLY A 38 -15.40 -3.54 -14.51
CA GLY A 38 -15.17 -3.39 -15.95
C GLY A 38 -14.73 -1.99 -16.38
N ASN A 39 -14.52 -1.08 -15.41
CA ASN A 39 -14.03 0.26 -15.67
C ASN A 39 -12.84 0.59 -14.74
N PRO A 40 -11.59 0.31 -15.16
CA PRO A 40 -10.40 0.50 -14.33
C PRO A 40 -10.24 1.91 -13.78
N THR A 41 -10.59 2.94 -14.59
CA THR A 41 -10.51 4.35 -14.16
C THR A 41 -11.52 4.65 -13.05
N ALA A 42 -12.77 4.23 -13.20
CA ALA A 42 -13.79 4.42 -12.17
C ALA A 42 -13.49 3.62 -10.91
N ARG A 43 -12.97 2.39 -11.05
CA ARG A 43 -12.54 1.55 -9.94
C ARG A 43 -11.41 2.20 -9.14
N GLN A 44 -10.40 2.74 -9.81
CA GLN A 44 -9.30 3.46 -9.16
C GLN A 44 -9.81 4.71 -8.43
N ALA A 45 -10.67 5.52 -9.07
CA ALA A 45 -11.23 6.71 -8.44
C ALA A 45 -12.04 6.36 -7.17
N TRP A 46 -12.85 5.30 -7.26
CA TRP A 46 -13.57 4.76 -6.10
C TRP A 46 -12.61 4.31 -4.99
N ALA A 47 -11.53 3.59 -5.32
CA ALA A 47 -10.55 3.14 -4.34
C ALA A 47 -9.88 4.32 -3.60
N VAL A 48 -9.48 5.35 -4.33
CA VAL A 48 -8.91 6.58 -3.75
C VAL A 48 -9.91 7.26 -2.82
N GLU A 49 -11.19 7.35 -3.21
CA GLU A 49 -12.25 7.89 -2.35
C GLU A 49 -12.39 7.08 -1.06
N GLN A 50 -12.41 5.73 -1.15
CA GLN A 50 -12.50 4.86 0.03
C GLN A 50 -11.30 5.05 0.96
N MET A 51 -10.09 5.21 0.43
CA MET A 51 -8.90 5.49 1.23
C MET A 51 -9.01 6.83 1.98
N MET A 52 -9.53 7.87 1.32
CA MET A 52 -9.76 9.17 1.97
C MET A 52 -10.85 9.11 3.05
N LEU A 53 -11.88 8.29 2.86
CA LEU A 53 -12.90 8.02 3.87
C LEU A 53 -12.32 7.22 5.04
N ALA A 54 -11.42 6.27 4.76
CA ALA A 54 -10.73 5.47 5.77
C ALA A 54 -9.85 6.34 6.70
N ALA A 55 -9.21 7.39 6.18
CA ALA A 55 -8.48 8.35 7.01
C ALA A 55 -9.38 8.96 8.09
N LYS A 56 -10.56 9.43 7.70
CA LYS A 56 -11.56 10.00 8.63
C LYS A 56 -12.10 8.95 9.59
N ALA A 57 -12.38 7.74 9.10
CA ALA A 57 -12.88 6.64 9.92
C ALA A 57 -11.86 6.23 10.99
N SER A 58 -10.58 6.09 10.64
CA SER A 58 -9.50 5.80 11.58
C SER A 58 -9.41 6.86 12.67
N LYS A 59 -9.45 8.15 12.30
CA LYS A 59 -9.47 9.25 13.26
C LYS A 59 -10.68 9.19 14.20
N ASN A 60 -11.87 8.93 13.67
CA ASN A 60 -13.10 8.84 14.47
C ASN A 60 -13.08 7.66 15.46
N LEU A 61 -12.36 6.59 15.13
CA LEU A 61 -12.13 5.44 16.00
C LEU A 61 -11.00 5.67 17.01
N GLY A 62 -10.29 6.80 16.94
CA GLY A 62 -9.16 7.11 17.81
C GLY A 62 -7.89 6.32 17.46
N LEU A 63 -7.78 5.82 16.23
CA LEU A 63 -6.61 5.09 15.76
C LEU A 63 -5.51 6.03 15.30
N GLU A 64 -4.26 5.63 15.52
CA GLU A 64 -3.06 6.38 15.10
C GLU A 64 -2.47 5.85 13.79
N ALA A 65 -2.83 4.63 13.39
CA ALA A 65 -2.33 3.94 12.21
C ALA A 65 -3.47 3.20 11.47
N HIS A 66 -3.27 2.97 10.17
CA HIS A 66 -4.22 2.35 9.26
C HIS A 66 -3.48 1.40 8.31
N ALA A 67 -3.91 0.15 8.27
CA ALA A 67 -3.28 -0.90 7.46
C ALA A 67 -3.80 -0.91 6.02
N THR A 68 -2.91 -1.12 5.04
CA THR A 68 -3.30 -1.20 3.63
C THR A 68 -2.24 -1.90 2.76
N PHE A 69 -2.63 -2.31 1.54
CA PHE A 69 -1.71 -2.65 0.47
C PHE A 69 -1.34 -1.42 -0.38
N SER A 70 -0.22 -1.52 -1.10
CA SER A 70 0.25 -0.45 -1.99
C SER A 70 -0.38 -0.46 -3.37
N GLY A 71 -0.87 -1.62 -3.80
CA GLY A 71 -1.13 -1.91 -5.18
C GLY A 71 0.11 -2.37 -5.94
N ALA A 72 -0.07 -2.82 -7.17
CA ALA A 72 0.97 -3.45 -7.96
C ALA A 72 0.94 -3.01 -9.44
N LEU A 73 1.85 -2.13 -9.82
CA LEU A 73 2.14 -1.76 -11.21
C LEU A 73 3.33 -2.54 -11.76
N LEU A 74 4.30 -2.88 -10.91
CA LEU A 74 5.60 -3.42 -11.28
C LEU A 74 5.78 -4.89 -10.96
N TRP A 75 4.96 -5.45 -10.05
CA TRP A 75 5.05 -6.86 -9.69
C TRP A 75 5.07 -7.81 -10.89
N PRO A 76 4.30 -7.59 -11.99
CA PRO A 76 4.36 -8.44 -13.17
C PRO A 76 5.73 -8.48 -13.87
N TYR A 77 6.60 -7.52 -13.57
CA TYR A 77 7.94 -7.40 -14.15
C TYR A 77 9.06 -7.82 -13.19
N LEU A 78 8.75 -8.53 -12.09
CA LEU A 78 9.75 -8.90 -11.10
C LEU A 78 10.85 -9.81 -11.67
N TYR A 79 10.46 -10.79 -12.52
CA TYR A 79 11.37 -11.72 -13.20
C TYR A 79 11.17 -11.68 -14.72
N PRO A 80 11.44 -10.56 -15.40
CA PRO A 80 11.16 -10.43 -16.82
C PRO A 80 12.24 -11.12 -17.67
N TRP A 81 11.80 -11.70 -18.79
CA TRP A 81 12.68 -12.16 -19.86
C TRP A 81 12.06 -11.78 -21.22
N PRO A 82 12.76 -11.07 -22.10
CA PRO A 82 14.05 -10.38 -21.87
C PRO A 82 13.99 -9.32 -20.75
N GLN A 83 15.13 -8.73 -20.42
CA GLN A 83 15.24 -7.78 -19.32
C GLN A 83 14.27 -6.58 -19.44
N ARG A 84 13.90 -6.02 -18.32
CA ARG A 84 13.03 -4.84 -18.25
C ARG A 84 13.63 -3.68 -19.06
N PRO A 85 12.79 -2.92 -19.79
CA PRO A 85 13.25 -1.67 -20.42
C PRO A 85 13.85 -0.71 -19.40
N ALA A 86 14.87 0.05 -19.82
CA ALA A 86 15.45 1.09 -18.97
C ALA A 86 14.37 2.09 -18.51
N GLY A 87 14.40 2.50 -17.26
CA GLY A 87 13.46 3.47 -16.68
C GLY A 87 12.07 2.92 -16.31
N LEU A 88 11.73 1.67 -16.64
CA LEU A 88 10.42 1.10 -16.31
C LEU A 88 10.11 1.15 -14.81
N VAL A 89 11.08 0.77 -13.98
CA VAL A 89 10.91 0.74 -12.52
C VAL A 89 10.74 2.15 -11.96
N ASP A 90 11.55 3.10 -12.41
CA ASP A 90 11.47 4.49 -11.96
C ASP A 90 10.13 5.13 -12.37
N ALA A 91 9.67 4.87 -13.60
CA ALA A 91 8.36 5.33 -14.06
C ALA A 91 7.20 4.73 -13.26
N GLY A 92 7.29 3.43 -12.91
CA GLY A 92 6.28 2.75 -12.09
C GLY A 92 6.18 3.34 -10.68
N PHE A 93 7.31 3.55 -9.99
CA PHE A 93 7.30 4.20 -8.67
C PHE A 93 6.88 5.67 -8.71
N ALA A 94 7.19 6.40 -9.79
CA ALA A 94 6.69 7.76 -9.97
C ALA A 94 5.16 7.79 -10.12
N GLU A 95 4.59 6.86 -10.89
CA GLU A 95 3.14 6.75 -11.03
C GLU A 95 2.49 6.28 -9.72
N LEU A 96 3.07 5.30 -9.01
CA LEU A 96 2.60 4.87 -7.71
C LEU A 96 2.56 6.04 -6.72
N ALA A 97 3.64 6.80 -6.62
CA ALA A 97 3.73 7.97 -5.76
C ALA A 97 2.68 9.05 -6.12
N LYS A 98 2.48 9.32 -7.40
CA LYS A 98 1.45 10.25 -7.88
C LYS A 98 0.05 9.87 -7.40
N ARG A 99 -0.26 8.56 -7.35
CA ARG A 99 -1.56 8.06 -6.88
C ARG A 99 -1.70 8.14 -5.37
N TRP A 100 -0.63 7.85 -4.64
CA TRP A 100 -0.65 7.79 -3.18
C TRP A 100 -0.47 9.13 -2.47
N LYS A 101 0.23 10.12 -3.07
CA LYS A 101 0.46 11.43 -2.41
C LYS A 101 -0.83 12.10 -1.92
N PRO A 102 -1.92 12.21 -2.71
CA PRO A 102 -3.17 12.81 -2.22
C PRO A 102 -3.81 12.03 -1.07
N ILE A 103 -3.63 10.70 -1.04
CA ILE A 103 -4.12 9.85 0.05
C ILE A 103 -3.29 10.09 1.31
N LEU A 104 -1.96 10.09 1.20
CA LEU A 104 -1.05 10.39 2.31
C LEU A 104 -1.33 11.78 2.91
N ASP A 105 -1.55 12.78 2.07
CA ASP A 105 -1.95 14.14 2.51
C ASP A 105 -3.27 14.13 3.29
N ALA A 106 -4.25 13.33 2.86
CA ALA A 106 -5.54 13.19 3.57
C ALA A 106 -5.37 12.51 4.93
N PHE A 107 -4.48 11.53 5.04
CA PHE A 107 -4.13 10.89 6.31
C PHE A 107 -3.34 11.84 7.23
N ASP A 108 -2.44 12.64 6.66
CA ASP A 108 -1.68 13.65 7.43
C ASP A 108 -2.60 14.72 8.02
N ALA A 109 -3.58 15.17 7.26
CA ALA A 109 -4.56 16.16 7.73
C ALA A 109 -5.34 15.71 8.98
N VAL A 110 -5.45 14.40 9.22
CA VAL A 110 -6.11 13.85 10.41
C VAL A 110 -5.14 13.24 11.44
N GLY A 111 -3.84 13.22 11.13
CA GLY A 111 -2.79 12.72 12.03
C GLY A 111 -2.76 11.21 12.18
N VAL A 112 -3.09 10.45 11.13
CA VAL A 112 -3.09 8.98 11.11
C VAL A 112 -2.02 8.47 10.16
N ASP A 113 -1.23 7.49 10.57
CA ASP A 113 -0.20 6.87 9.73
C ASP A 113 -0.82 5.88 8.73
N VAL A 114 -0.30 5.86 7.50
CA VAL A 114 -0.60 4.80 6.51
C VAL A 114 0.49 3.74 6.63
N CYS A 115 0.10 2.53 6.99
CA CYS A 115 1.00 1.41 7.18
C CYS A 115 0.82 0.41 6.04
N TYR A 116 1.77 0.46 5.10
CA TYR A 116 1.79 -0.48 3.97
C TYR A 116 2.30 -1.83 4.44
N GLU A 117 1.52 -2.87 4.21
CA GLU A 117 2.00 -4.24 4.41
C GLU A 117 3.04 -4.56 3.34
N ILE A 118 4.23 -4.96 3.79
CA ILE A 118 5.31 -5.40 2.90
C ILE A 118 5.00 -6.83 2.49
N HIS A 119 4.40 -6.98 1.30
CA HIS A 119 3.71 -8.20 0.92
C HIS A 119 4.09 -8.65 -0.51
N PRO A 120 4.40 -9.95 -0.76
CA PRO A 120 4.59 -10.47 -2.10
C PRO A 120 3.32 -10.29 -2.93
N GLY A 121 3.49 -9.86 -4.18
CA GLY A 121 2.36 -9.48 -5.06
C GLY A 121 2.05 -7.99 -5.07
N GLU A 122 2.61 -7.23 -4.13
CA GLU A 122 2.55 -5.77 -4.07
C GLU A 122 3.81 -5.12 -4.65
N ASP A 123 3.74 -3.84 -5.03
CA ASP A 123 4.95 -3.11 -5.43
C ASP A 123 5.89 -2.87 -4.24
N LEU A 124 5.34 -2.80 -3.02
CA LEU A 124 6.10 -2.74 -1.78
C LEU A 124 6.21 -4.15 -1.17
N HIS A 125 7.23 -4.92 -1.59
CA HIS A 125 7.41 -6.30 -1.17
C HIS A 125 8.72 -6.58 -0.44
N ASP A 126 9.60 -5.58 -0.35
CA ASP A 126 10.85 -5.64 0.41
C ASP A 126 11.31 -4.24 0.84
N GLY A 127 12.45 -4.17 1.54
CA GLY A 127 13.00 -2.91 2.01
C GLY A 127 13.44 -1.98 0.88
N ALA A 128 13.98 -2.51 -0.21
CA ALA A 128 14.46 -1.71 -1.33
C ALA A 128 13.30 -1.04 -2.10
N THR A 129 12.20 -1.75 -2.26
CA THR A 129 10.97 -1.21 -2.87
C THR A 129 10.31 -0.18 -1.97
N PHE A 130 10.27 -0.42 -0.65
CA PHE A 130 9.79 0.58 0.31
C PHE A 130 10.62 1.87 0.27
N GLU A 131 11.96 1.78 0.26
CA GLU A 131 12.85 2.96 0.19
C GLU A 131 12.64 3.75 -1.12
N ARG A 132 12.45 3.07 -2.25
CA ARG A 132 12.14 3.72 -3.52
C ARG A 132 10.85 4.51 -3.46
N PHE A 133 9.80 3.89 -2.92
CA PHE A 133 8.50 4.54 -2.76
C PHE A 133 8.58 5.70 -1.76
N LEU A 134 9.20 5.51 -0.61
CA LEU A 134 9.38 6.55 0.40
C LEU A 134 10.09 7.79 -0.18
N LYS A 135 11.14 7.56 -0.98
CA LYS A 135 11.81 8.64 -1.71
C LYS A 135 10.88 9.31 -2.74
N ALA A 136 10.08 8.54 -3.48
CA ALA A 136 9.18 9.05 -4.51
C ALA A 136 8.03 9.89 -3.94
N VAL A 137 7.64 9.63 -2.67
CA VAL A 137 6.66 10.44 -1.92
C VAL A 137 7.34 11.50 -1.01
N ASP A 138 8.58 11.89 -1.32
CA ASP A 138 9.35 12.93 -0.61
C ASP A 138 9.52 12.66 0.90
N ASN A 139 9.73 11.40 1.27
CA ASN A 139 9.82 10.93 2.66
C ASN A 139 8.60 11.33 3.51
N HIS A 140 7.42 11.26 2.92
CA HIS A 140 6.18 11.67 3.57
C HIS A 140 6.05 11.06 4.99
N PRO A 141 5.74 11.86 6.04
CA PRO A 141 5.75 11.39 7.43
C PRO A 141 4.73 10.26 7.70
N ARG A 142 3.64 10.23 6.94
CA ARG A 142 2.59 9.20 7.07
C ARG A 142 2.85 7.94 6.26
N CYS A 143 3.95 7.86 5.51
CA CYS A 143 4.35 6.66 4.78
C CYS A 143 5.11 5.72 5.71
N ASN A 144 4.43 4.74 6.28
CA ASN A 144 4.94 3.84 7.32
C ASN A 144 4.70 2.36 6.95
N ILE A 145 5.09 1.44 7.81
CA ILE A 145 5.13 0.01 7.54
C ILE A 145 4.20 -0.74 8.49
N LEU A 146 3.40 -1.62 7.92
CA LEU A 146 2.86 -2.79 8.60
C LEU A 146 3.81 -3.96 8.34
N PHE A 147 4.32 -4.55 9.39
CA PHE A 147 5.30 -5.63 9.32
C PHE A 147 4.65 -6.97 9.64
N ASP A 148 4.61 -7.85 8.65
CA ASP A 148 4.26 -9.26 8.81
C ASP A 148 5.48 -10.14 8.50
N PRO A 149 6.12 -10.75 9.52
CA PRO A 149 7.32 -11.56 9.33
C PRO A 149 7.07 -12.80 8.45
N SER A 150 5.83 -13.28 8.33
CA SER A 150 5.52 -14.46 7.51
C SER A 150 5.86 -14.24 6.03
N HIS A 151 5.65 -13.02 5.54
CA HIS A 151 5.97 -12.65 4.15
C HIS A 151 7.47 -12.58 3.90
N PHE A 152 8.25 -12.22 4.92
CA PHE A 152 9.72 -12.23 4.84
C PHE A 152 10.25 -13.66 4.83
N VAL A 153 9.71 -14.53 5.68
CA VAL A 153 10.07 -15.96 5.68
C VAL A 153 9.75 -16.58 4.33
N LEU A 154 8.57 -16.32 3.78
CA LEU A 154 8.16 -16.80 2.45
C LEU A 154 9.13 -16.37 1.34
N GLN A 155 9.59 -15.13 1.38
CA GLN A 155 10.52 -14.56 0.41
C GLN A 155 11.99 -14.85 0.72
N GLN A 156 12.30 -15.57 1.81
CA GLN A 156 13.66 -15.84 2.29
C GLN A 156 14.46 -14.56 2.60
N LEU A 157 13.78 -13.52 3.07
CA LEU A 157 14.40 -12.26 3.50
C LEU A 157 14.75 -12.31 4.98
N ASP A 158 15.82 -11.58 5.36
CA ASP A 158 16.22 -11.43 6.77
C ASP A 158 15.26 -10.43 7.48
N TYR A 159 14.28 -10.98 8.17
CA TYR A 159 13.26 -10.20 8.86
C TYR A 159 13.82 -9.47 10.10
N LEU A 160 14.91 -9.96 10.74
CA LEU A 160 15.54 -9.28 11.87
C LEU A 160 16.32 -8.05 11.39
N ALA A 161 17.11 -8.20 10.32
CA ALA A 161 17.80 -7.07 9.71
C ALA A 161 16.80 -6.01 9.18
N PHE A 162 15.63 -6.43 8.74
CA PHE A 162 14.57 -5.49 8.33
C PHE A 162 14.06 -4.67 9.53
N ILE A 163 13.79 -5.32 10.67
CA ILE A 163 13.38 -4.60 11.89
C ILE A 163 14.47 -3.61 12.32
N ASP A 164 15.73 -4.05 12.39
CA ASP A 164 16.85 -3.19 12.78
C ASP A 164 16.95 -1.94 11.90
N ARG A 165 16.68 -2.08 10.60
CA ARG A 165 16.80 -0.99 9.64
C ARG A 165 15.59 -0.05 9.61
N TYR A 166 14.37 -0.58 9.82
CA TYR A 166 13.13 0.17 9.59
C TYR A 166 12.27 0.36 10.85
N HIS A 167 12.76 0.05 12.04
CA HIS A 167 12.00 0.14 13.31
C HIS A 167 11.30 1.48 13.51
N ASP A 168 11.89 2.59 13.07
CA ASP A 168 11.28 3.93 13.17
C ASP A 168 10.02 4.08 12.31
N ARG A 169 9.90 3.27 11.26
CA ARG A 169 8.79 3.28 10.32
C ARG A 169 7.79 2.15 10.56
N ILE A 170 8.12 1.14 11.33
CA ILE A 170 7.19 0.06 11.67
C ILE A 170 6.23 0.58 12.72
N LYS A 171 4.95 0.70 12.37
CA LYS A 171 3.90 1.19 13.27
C LYS A 171 2.83 0.14 13.55
N MET A 172 2.81 -0.94 12.78
CA MET A 172 1.85 -2.02 12.92
C MET A 172 2.53 -3.38 12.67
N PHE A 173 1.96 -4.43 13.26
CA PHE A 173 2.42 -5.82 13.15
C PHE A 173 1.21 -6.74 12.89
N HIS A 174 1.38 -7.68 11.96
CA HIS A 174 0.50 -8.83 11.78
C HIS A 174 1.19 -10.15 12.12
#